data_f672d7b58d64fe1858ab54b4f3a1965c
#
_entry.id   f672d7b58d64fe1858ab54b4f3a1965c
#
_cell.length_a   1.000
_cell.length_b   1.000
_cell.length_c   1.000
_cell.angle_alpha   90.00
_cell.angle_beta   90.00
_cell.angle_gamma   90.00
#
_symmetry.space_group_name_H-M   'P 1'
#
loop_
_entity.id
_entity.type
_entity.pdbx_description
1 polymer ?
#
loop_
_entity_poly.entity_id
_entity_poly.type
_entity_poly.pdbx_seq_one_letter_code
_entity_poly.pdbx_strand_id
1 'polypeptide(L)'
;MQQARQDFHRLLHRATAADLRRPSEGTRWTNQQLLFHMLFGYLVVRALLVLARIFGLLPDATSTTFARLLDSARTPFHLINYLGSCAGARIIPPQRMPGMLDHVIAALQKHLQRETSSALRRGMHYPTTWDPFFADYMTLADIYRYPTQHFRFHQRQLTLSPPPG
;
A
#
# COMPACT_ATOMS: atom_id res chain seq x y z
N MET A 1 9.13 -7.60 -1.28
CA MET A 1 8.67 -6.89 -2.50
C MET A 1 8.70 -7.79 -3.74
N GLN A 2 9.80 -8.49 -4.09
CA GLN A 2 9.85 -9.30 -5.33
C GLN A 2 8.80 -10.39 -5.40
N GLN A 3 8.56 -11.12 -4.30
CA GLN A 3 7.49 -12.12 -4.26
C GLN A 3 6.11 -11.50 -4.49
N ALA A 4 5.80 -10.36 -3.86
CA ALA A 4 4.53 -9.66 -4.08
C ALA A 4 4.36 -9.21 -5.53
N ARG A 5 5.45 -8.76 -6.19
CA ARG A 5 5.48 -8.44 -7.61
C ARG A 5 5.08 -9.64 -8.47
N GLN A 6 5.74 -10.79 -8.28
CA GLN A 6 5.45 -12.01 -9.02
C GLN A 6 4.01 -12.49 -8.78
N ASP A 7 3.55 -12.43 -7.53
CA ASP A 7 2.18 -12.80 -7.16
C ASP A 7 1.16 -11.90 -7.88
N PHE A 8 1.41 -10.59 -7.93
CA PHE A 8 0.52 -9.63 -8.59
C PHE A 8 0.40 -9.89 -10.09
N HIS A 9 1.53 -10.17 -10.76
CA HIS A 9 1.53 -10.57 -12.17
C HIS A 9 0.70 -11.84 -12.38
N ARG A 10 0.91 -12.88 -11.56
CA ARG A 10 0.15 -14.13 -11.64
C ARG A 10 -1.35 -13.92 -11.41
N LEU A 11 -1.72 -13.12 -10.42
CA LEU A 11 -3.11 -12.80 -10.11
C LEU A 11 -3.82 -12.15 -11.30
N LEU A 12 -3.21 -11.13 -11.92
CA LEU A 12 -3.79 -10.43 -13.05
C LEU A 12 -3.78 -11.25 -14.33
N HIS A 13 -2.75 -12.06 -14.56
CA HIS A 13 -2.67 -12.92 -15.74
C HIS A 13 -3.78 -13.98 -15.77
N ARG A 14 -4.13 -14.56 -14.61
CA ARG A 14 -5.15 -15.60 -14.52
C ARG A 14 -6.58 -15.07 -14.36
N ALA A 15 -6.74 -13.81 -13.92
CA ALA A 15 -8.06 -13.24 -13.65
C ALA A 15 -8.84 -13.02 -14.93
N THR A 16 -10.02 -13.62 -15.02
CA THR A 16 -10.99 -13.34 -16.09
C THR A 16 -11.69 -12.00 -15.85
N ALA A 17 -12.35 -11.48 -16.90
CA ALA A 17 -13.17 -10.28 -16.73
C ALA A 17 -14.34 -10.48 -15.75
N ALA A 18 -14.83 -11.71 -15.60
CA ALA A 18 -15.85 -12.06 -14.61
C ALA A 18 -15.25 -12.06 -13.19
N ASP A 19 -14.06 -12.63 -12.99
CA ASP A 19 -13.36 -12.61 -11.71
C ASP A 19 -13.10 -11.18 -11.23
N LEU A 20 -12.65 -10.30 -12.12
CA LEU A 20 -12.35 -8.90 -11.78
C LEU A 20 -13.57 -8.12 -11.29
N ARG A 21 -14.78 -8.48 -11.78
CA ARG A 21 -16.03 -7.85 -11.35
C ARG A 21 -16.63 -8.43 -10.08
N ARG A 22 -16.17 -9.61 -9.63
CA ARG A 22 -16.68 -10.22 -8.38
C ARG A 22 -16.33 -9.36 -7.17
N PRO A 23 -17.21 -9.32 -6.15
CA PRO A 23 -16.89 -8.75 -4.85
C PRO A 23 -15.71 -9.52 -4.23
N SER A 24 -14.80 -8.80 -3.60
CA SER A 24 -13.76 -9.39 -2.75
C SER A 24 -14.32 -9.70 -1.36
N GLU A 25 -13.68 -10.62 -0.65
CA GLU A 25 -14.10 -11.05 0.68
C GLU A 25 -13.75 -10.02 1.75
N GLY A 26 -14.72 -9.71 2.64
CA GLY A 26 -14.50 -8.81 3.78
C GLY A 26 -14.24 -7.35 3.42
N THR A 27 -14.47 -6.94 2.18
CA THR A 27 -14.31 -5.55 1.73
C THR A 27 -15.55 -5.05 0.98
N ARG A 28 -15.57 -3.74 0.66
CA ARG A 28 -16.60 -3.13 -0.19
C ARG A 28 -16.17 -3.06 -1.67
N TRP A 29 -15.01 -3.57 -2.01
CA TRP A 29 -14.42 -3.50 -3.35
C TRP A 29 -14.72 -4.75 -4.19
N THR A 30 -14.73 -4.58 -5.50
CA THR A 30 -14.55 -5.70 -6.43
C THR A 30 -13.09 -6.14 -6.43
N ASN A 31 -12.79 -7.34 -6.96
CA ASN A 31 -11.41 -7.80 -7.09
C ASN A 31 -10.52 -6.83 -7.87
N GLN A 32 -11.04 -6.18 -8.94
CA GLN A 32 -10.29 -5.18 -9.69
C GLN A 32 -9.94 -3.96 -8.84
N GLN A 33 -10.91 -3.46 -8.04
CA GLN A 33 -10.69 -2.32 -7.15
C GLN A 33 -9.71 -2.67 -6.03
N LEU A 34 -9.79 -3.88 -5.50
CA LEU A 34 -8.87 -4.37 -4.48
C LEU A 34 -7.45 -4.55 -5.04
N LEU A 35 -7.30 -5.09 -6.26
CA LEU A 35 -6.00 -5.17 -6.93
C LEU A 35 -5.39 -3.80 -7.16
N PHE A 36 -6.20 -2.81 -7.58
CA PHE A 36 -5.72 -1.43 -7.67
C PHE A 36 -5.32 -0.88 -6.28
N HIS A 37 -6.10 -1.13 -5.24
CA HIS A 37 -5.78 -0.73 -3.88
C HIS A 37 -4.46 -1.33 -3.38
N MET A 38 -4.18 -2.59 -3.71
CA MET A 38 -2.90 -3.23 -3.41
C MET A 38 -1.71 -2.53 -4.11
N LEU A 39 -1.87 -2.14 -5.38
CA LEU A 39 -0.90 -1.30 -6.10
C LEU A 39 -0.78 0.08 -5.45
N PHE A 40 -1.90 0.71 -5.10
CA PHE A 40 -1.95 2.04 -4.49
C PHE A 40 -1.17 2.08 -3.17
N GLY A 41 -1.21 1.02 -2.36
CA GLY A 41 -0.40 0.89 -1.15
C GLY A 41 1.10 1.08 -1.41
N TYR A 42 1.63 0.53 -2.51
CA TYR A 42 3.03 0.75 -2.91
C TYR A 42 3.30 2.19 -3.37
N LEU A 43 2.34 2.82 -4.05
CA LEU A 43 2.47 4.22 -4.49
C LEU A 43 2.50 5.19 -3.29
N VAL A 44 1.63 4.98 -2.31
CA VAL A 44 1.55 5.79 -1.08
C VAL A 44 2.85 5.73 -0.27
N VAL A 45 3.50 4.57 -0.23
CA VAL A 45 4.77 4.40 0.51
C VAL A 45 5.83 5.42 0.08
N ARG A 46 5.86 5.84 -1.18
CA ARG A 46 6.80 6.88 -1.63
C ARG A 46 6.59 8.21 -0.88
N ALA A 47 5.34 8.59 -0.64
CA ALA A 47 5.02 9.79 0.15
C ALA A 47 5.36 9.57 1.64
N LEU A 48 5.01 8.40 2.19
CA LEU A 48 5.31 8.06 3.58
C LEU A 48 6.83 8.07 3.86
N LEU A 49 7.65 7.59 2.93
CA LEU A 49 9.11 7.65 3.04
C LEU A 49 9.65 9.09 3.09
N VAL A 50 9.05 10.01 2.31
CA VAL A 50 9.43 11.42 2.36
C VAL A 50 9.07 12.02 3.71
N LEU A 51 7.83 11.79 4.18
CA LEU A 51 7.38 12.25 5.49
C LEU A 51 8.27 11.72 6.61
N ALA A 52 8.55 10.41 6.63
CA ALA A 52 9.40 9.82 7.67
C ALA A 52 10.84 10.35 7.65
N ARG A 53 11.38 10.70 6.48
CA ARG A 53 12.71 11.35 6.41
C ARG A 53 12.68 12.75 7.01
N ILE A 54 11.65 13.54 6.72
CA ILE A 54 11.50 14.89 7.24
C ILE A 54 11.27 14.85 8.77
N PHE A 55 10.26 14.12 9.20
CA PHE A 55 9.91 14.04 10.62
C PHE A 55 10.96 13.35 11.46
N GLY A 56 11.70 12.36 10.90
CA GLY A 56 12.81 11.71 11.60
C GLY A 56 14.04 12.60 11.85
N LEU A 57 14.01 13.86 11.38
CA LEU A 57 14.99 14.90 11.69
C LEU A 57 14.45 15.96 12.64
N LEU A 58 13.16 15.92 12.97
CA LEU A 58 12.47 16.88 13.84
C LEU A 58 12.28 16.29 15.25
N PRO A 59 12.01 17.14 16.25
CA PRO A 59 11.63 16.66 17.58
C PRO A 59 10.42 15.71 17.51
N ASP A 60 10.43 14.68 18.33
CA ASP A 60 9.42 13.61 18.36
C ASP A 60 8.00 14.13 18.55
N ALA A 61 7.83 15.16 19.40
CA ALA A 61 6.55 15.83 19.64
C ALA A 61 5.91 16.38 18.36
N THR A 62 6.69 16.71 17.32
CA THR A 62 6.18 17.22 16.03
C THR A 62 5.43 16.13 15.29
N SER A 63 6.01 14.93 15.18
CA SER A 63 5.36 13.80 14.50
C SER A 63 4.19 13.26 15.33
N THR A 64 4.27 13.26 16.65
CA THR A 64 3.16 12.90 17.54
C THR A 64 1.95 13.80 17.33
N THR A 65 2.17 15.12 17.29
CA THR A 65 1.09 16.09 17.05
C THR A 65 0.49 15.91 15.66
N PHE A 66 1.33 15.69 14.65
CA PHE A 66 0.88 15.43 13.28
C PHE A 66 0.06 14.12 13.18
N ALA A 67 0.50 13.04 13.83
CA ALA A 67 -0.24 11.78 13.84
C ALA A 67 -1.62 11.93 14.49
N ARG A 68 -1.72 12.65 15.61
CA ARG A 68 -3.01 12.96 16.26
C ARG A 68 -3.95 13.77 15.36
N LEU A 69 -3.41 14.74 14.63
CA LEU A 69 -4.19 15.52 13.65
C LEU A 69 -4.73 14.61 12.55
N LEU A 70 -3.92 13.69 12.04
CA LEU A 70 -4.33 12.71 11.03
C LEU A 70 -5.39 11.73 11.58
N ASP A 71 -5.26 11.27 12.83
CA ASP A 71 -6.26 10.41 13.47
C ASP A 71 -7.64 11.09 13.59
N SER A 72 -7.66 12.41 13.81
CA SER A 72 -8.93 13.17 13.81
C SER A 72 -9.61 13.18 12.44
N ALA A 73 -8.84 12.97 11.37
CA ALA A 73 -9.33 12.88 9.98
C ALA A 73 -9.59 11.43 9.52
N ARG A 74 -9.77 10.47 10.42
CA ARG A 74 -9.99 9.06 10.11
C ARG A 74 -11.13 8.82 9.14
N THR A 75 -12.30 9.40 9.40
CA THR A 75 -13.50 9.19 8.55
C THR A 75 -13.30 9.69 7.12
N PRO A 76 -12.86 10.94 6.87
CA PRO A 76 -12.57 11.36 5.50
C PRO A 76 -11.43 10.56 4.87
N PHE A 77 -10.42 10.11 5.62
CA PHE A 77 -9.38 9.26 5.08
C PHE A 77 -9.94 7.95 4.51
N HIS A 78 -10.75 7.22 5.28
CA HIS A 78 -11.33 5.96 4.81
C HIS A 78 -12.23 6.16 3.57
N LEU A 79 -12.98 7.27 3.52
CA LEU A 79 -13.79 7.60 2.35
C LEU A 79 -12.91 7.87 1.12
N ILE A 80 -11.87 8.70 1.26
CA ILE A 80 -10.94 9.02 0.17
C ILE A 80 -10.21 7.75 -0.30
N ASN A 81 -9.76 6.91 0.62
CA ASN A 81 -9.11 5.65 0.29
C ASN A 81 -10.05 4.70 -0.49
N TYR A 82 -11.30 4.60 -0.06
CA TYR A 82 -12.31 3.81 -0.75
C TYR A 82 -12.60 4.35 -2.16
N LEU A 83 -12.97 5.63 -2.26
CA LEU A 83 -13.33 6.26 -3.53
C LEU A 83 -12.12 6.37 -4.48
N GLY A 84 -10.94 6.63 -3.95
CA GLY A 84 -9.69 6.68 -4.71
C GLY A 84 -9.36 5.33 -5.35
N SER A 85 -9.58 4.23 -4.62
CA SER A 85 -9.39 2.88 -5.16
C SER A 85 -10.42 2.55 -6.25
N CYS A 86 -11.68 2.96 -6.06
CA CYS A 86 -12.72 2.80 -7.08
C CYS A 86 -12.41 3.60 -8.35
N ALA A 87 -12.06 4.88 -8.20
CA ALA A 87 -11.73 5.77 -9.31
C ALA A 87 -10.45 5.31 -10.05
N GLY A 88 -9.41 4.96 -9.30
CA GLY A 88 -8.17 4.49 -9.88
C GLY A 88 -8.33 3.19 -10.68
N ALA A 89 -9.10 2.23 -10.16
CA ALA A 89 -9.42 1.01 -10.88
C ALA A 89 -10.26 1.24 -12.15
N ARG A 90 -11.03 2.32 -12.20
CA ARG A 90 -11.81 2.72 -13.40
C ARG A 90 -10.93 3.37 -14.47
N ILE A 91 -9.95 4.16 -14.04
CA ILE A 91 -9.06 4.92 -14.95
C ILE A 91 -7.91 4.04 -15.46
N ILE A 92 -7.38 3.18 -14.58
CA ILE A 92 -6.21 2.35 -14.88
C ILE A 92 -6.68 0.93 -15.17
N PRO A 93 -6.60 0.49 -16.44
CA PRO A 93 -7.03 -0.85 -16.82
C PRO A 93 -6.10 -1.91 -16.17
N PRO A 94 -6.63 -3.12 -15.88
CA PRO A 94 -5.88 -4.19 -15.24
C PRO A 94 -4.55 -4.52 -15.94
N GLN A 95 -4.50 -4.42 -17.25
CA GLN A 95 -3.30 -4.71 -18.07
C GLN A 95 -2.13 -3.75 -17.79
N ARG A 96 -2.40 -2.54 -17.32
CA ARG A 96 -1.36 -1.54 -16.97
C ARG A 96 -0.86 -1.66 -15.54
N MET A 97 -1.65 -2.25 -14.64
CA MET A 97 -1.31 -2.34 -13.21
C MET A 97 0.02 -3.07 -12.94
N PRO A 98 0.35 -4.22 -13.61
CA PRO A 98 1.63 -4.90 -13.38
C PRO A 98 2.85 -4.03 -13.68
N GLY A 99 2.85 -3.35 -14.82
CA GLY A 99 3.95 -2.45 -15.19
C GLY A 99 4.11 -1.26 -14.22
N MET A 100 3.00 -0.73 -13.70
CA MET A 100 3.04 0.31 -12.66
C MET A 100 3.63 -0.21 -11.36
N LEU A 101 3.25 -1.43 -10.94
CA LEU A 101 3.83 -2.07 -9.76
C LEU A 101 5.32 -2.33 -9.92
N ASP A 102 5.75 -2.78 -11.10
CA ASP A 102 7.16 -3.00 -11.42
C ASP A 102 7.98 -1.74 -11.24
N HIS A 103 7.50 -0.62 -11.79
CA HIS A 103 8.18 0.67 -11.68
C HIS A 103 8.29 1.16 -10.23
N VAL A 104 7.20 1.06 -9.45
CA VAL A 104 7.25 1.54 -8.06
C VAL A 104 8.13 0.64 -7.20
N ILE A 105 8.10 -0.68 -7.36
CA ILE A 105 8.97 -1.60 -6.63
C ILE A 105 10.43 -1.38 -6.99
N ALA A 106 10.76 -1.22 -8.28
CA ALA A 106 12.13 -0.93 -8.71
C ALA A 106 12.64 0.39 -8.09
N ALA A 107 11.81 1.43 -8.08
CA ALA A 107 12.14 2.69 -7.43
C ALA A 107 12.37 2.52 -5.92
N LEU A 108 11.47 1.83 -5.22
CA LEU A 108 11.60 1.57 -3.78
C LEU A 108 12.87 0.78 -3.45
N GLN A 109 13.20 -0.24 -4.24
CA GLN A 109 14.43 -1.03 -4.07
C GLN A 109 15.69 -0.19 -4.30
N LYS A 110 15.70 0.63 -5.35
CA LYS A 110 16.80 1.55 -5.62
C LYS A 110 17.02 2.56 -4.48
N HIS A 111 15.92 3.06 -3.89
CA HIS A 111 15.99 3.94 -2.72
C HIS A 111 16.52 3.19 -1.51
N LEU A 112 15.96 2.00 -1.20
CA LEU A 112 16.38 1.19 -0.06
C LEU A 112 17.89 0.84 -0.10
N GLN A 113 18.44 0.52 -1.28
CA GLN A 113 19.86 0.22 -1.46
C GLN A 113 20.78 1.40 -1.14
N ARG A 114 20.26 2.62 -1.15
CA ARG A 114 21.01 3.86 -0.86
C ARG A 114 20.86 4.32 0.59
N GLU A 115 19.94 3.70 1.36
CA GLU A 115 19.73 4.07 2.75
C GLU A 115 20.90 3.58 3.63
N THR A 116 21.34 4.44 4.53
CA THR A 116 22.27 4.04 5.58
C THR A 116 21.54 3.34 6.72
N SER A 117 22.26 2.53 7.51
CA SER A 117 21.67 1.89 8.69
C SER A 117 21.15 2.91 9.71
N SER A 118 21.76 4.08 9.80
CA SER A 118 21.28 5.17 10.66
C SER A 118 20.00 5.80 10.13
N ALA A 119 19.88 6.00 8.82
CA ALA A 119 18.65 6.51 8.20
C ALA A 119 17.49 5.53 8.38
N LEU A 120 17.73 4.23 8.18
CA LEU A 120 16.70 3.20 8.35
C LEU A 120 16.12 3.11 9.76
N ARG A 121 16.84 3.55 10.79
CA ARG A 121 16.36 3.61 12.18
C ARG A 121 15.55 4.87 12.50
N ARG A 122 15.60 5.90 11.66
CA ARG A 122 14.76 7.10 11.84
C ARG A 122 13.33 6.79 11.46
N GLY A 123 12.40 7.45 12.12
CA GLY A 123 10.99 7.25 11.87
C GLY A 123 10.14 8.41 12.37
N MET A 124 8.85 8.17 12.46
CA MET A 124 7.88 9.13 12.97
C MET A 124 6.65 8.40 13.54
N HIS A 125 5.81 9.13 14.28
CA HIS A 125 4.51 8.64 14.70
C HIS A 125 3.52 8.60 13.54
N TYR A 126 2.64 7.58 13.54
CA TYR A 126 1.62 7.34 12.53
C TYR A 126 0.23 7.20 13.15
N PRO A 127 -0.83 7.56 12.41
CA PRO A 127 -2.21 7.35 12.84
C PRO A 127 -2.55 5.85 12.78
N THR A 128 -2.57 5.19 13.93
CA THR A 128 -2.80 3.73 14.03
C THR A 128 -4.21 3.30 13.61
N THR A 129 -5.14 4.26 13.52
CA THR A 129 -6.53 4.00 13.10
C THR A 129 -6.72 3.95 11.59
N TRP A 130 -5.72 4.32 10.79
CA TRP A 130 -5.82 4.40 9.33
C TRP A 130 -5.62 3.07 8.65
N ASP A 131 -4.72 2.24 9.18
CA ASP A 131 -4.36 0.95 8.60
C ASP A 131 -3.94 -0.02 9.72
N PRO A 132 -4.38 -1.30 9.69
CA PRO A 132 -4.05 -2.27 10.74
C PRO A 132 -2.54 -2.59 10.85
N PHE A 133 -1.75 -2.21 9.85
CA PHE A 133 -0.29 -2.41 9.85
C PHE A 133 0.48 -1.15 10.28
N PHE A 134 -0.21 -0.07 10.64
CA PHE A 134 0.43 1.10 11.23
C PHE A 134 0.64 0.89 12.73
N ALA A 135 1.89 0.98 13.15
CA ALA A 135 2.25 1.11 14.56
C ALA A 135 2.33 2.59 14.94
N ASP A 136 2.19 2.89 16.24
CA ASP A 136 2.30 4.26 16.74
C ASP A 136 3.60 4.94 16.26
N TYR A 137 4.73 4.24 16.32
CA TYR A 137 5.99 4.70 15.76
C TYR A 137 6.51 3.71 14.72
N MET A 138 6.81 4.20 13.50
CA MET A 138 7.38 3.39 12.43
C MET A 138 8.67 4.01 11.91
N THR A 139 9.68 3.18 11.81
CA THR A 139 10.96 3.54 11.19
C THR A 139 10.88 3.50 9.67
N LEU A 140 11.87 4.09 8.99
CA LEU A 140 11.99 3.92 7.53
C LEU A 140 12.07 2.44 7.12
N ALA A 141 12.72 1.60 7.91
CA ALA A 141 12.76 0.15 7.65
C ALA A 141 11.36 -0.47 7.69
N ASP A 142 10.52 -0.06 8.63
CA ASP A 142 9.14 -0.55 8.74
C ASP A 142 8.29 -0.08 7.57
N ILE A 143 8.46 1.17 7.14
CA ILE A 143 7.73 1.71 5.98
C ILE A 143 8.11 0.98 4.68
N TYR A 144 9.37 0.56 4.51
CA TYR A 144 9.76 -0.29 3.37
C TYR A 144 9.15 -1.69 3.44
N ARG A 145 8.81 -2.21 4.63
CA ARG A 145 8.16 -3.53 4.82
C ARG A 145 6.65 -3.46 4.66
N TYR A 146 6.06 -2.34 5.08
CA TYR A 146 4.61 -2.12 5.12
C TYR A 146 3.87 -2.52 3.83
N PRO A 147 4.24 -2.08 2.61
CA PRO A 147 3.44 -2.36 1.42
C PRO A 147 3.38 -3.86 1.11
N THR A 148 4.37 -4.64 1.51
CA THR A 148 4.36 -6.10 1.32
C THR A 148 3.43 -6.79 2.32
N GLN A 149 3.35 -6.29 3.56
CA GLN A 149 2.40 -6.80 4.57
C GLN A 149 0.96 -6.49 4.15
N HIS A 150 0.70 -5.24 3.77
CA HIS A 150 -0.59 -4.77 3.25
C HIS A 150 -1.01 -5.58 2.00
N PHE A 151 -0.11 -5.80 1.05
CA PHE A 151 -0.34 -6.63 -0.13
C PHE A 151 -0.79 -8.06 0.26
N ARG A 152 -0.04 -8.73 1.13
CA ARG A 152 -0.33 -10.12 1.56
C ARG A 152 -1.66 -10.24 2.27
N PHE A 153 -2.04 -9.23 3.03
CA PHE A 153 -3.34 -9.17 3.69
C PHE A 153 -4.48 -9.15 2.67
N HIS A 154 -4.42 -8.21 1.72
CA HIS A 154 -5.45 -8.06 0.71
C HIS A 154 -5.46 -9.19 -0.33
N GLN A 155 -4.32 -9.82 -0.59
CA GLN A 155 -4.24 -10.99 -1.47
C GLN A 155 -5.17 -12.12 -1.00
N ARG A 156 -5.33 -12.30 0.31
CA ARG A 156 -6.22 -13.32 0.88
C ARG A 156 -7.71 -13.01 0.72
N GLN A 157 -8.04 -11.77 0.46
CA GLN A 157 -9.42 -11.31 0.27
C GLN A 157 -9.89 -11.38 -1.19
N LEU A 158 -9.00 -11.74 -2.12
CA LEU A 158 -9.36 -11.92 -3.52
C LEU A 158 -10.14 -13.21 -3.74
N THR A 159 -11.26 -13.11 -4.44
CA THR A 159 -12.18 -14.22 -4.78
C THR A 159 -12.00 -14.68 -6.22
N LEU A 160 -10.74 -14.74 -6.70
CA LEU A 160 -10.43 -15.20 -8.05
C LEU A 160 -10.66 -16.71 -8.19
N SER A 161 -11.11 -17.15 -9.36
CA SER A 161 -11.28 -18.57 -9.66
C SER A 161 -9.95 -19.34 -9.49
N PRO A 162 -9.99 -20.60 -9.05
CA PRO A 162 -8.80 -21.44 -9.02
C PRO A 162 -8.20 -21.55 -10.45
N PRO A 163 -6.90 -21.81 -10.57
CA PRO A 163 -6.31 -22.07 -11.88
C PRO A 163 -7.02 -23.25 -12.54
N PRO A 164 -7.21 -23.23 -13.87
CA PRO A 164 -7.66 -24.41 -14.57
C PRO A 164 -6.66 -25.55 -14.29
N GLY A 165 -7.19 -26.71 -13.90
CA GLY A 165 -6.41 -27.91 -13.65
C GLY A 165 -5.69 -28.41 -14.90
#